data_1c52e226b4929e56a8b8f4418a1e3870
#
_entry.id   1c52e226b4929e56a8b8f4418a1e3870
#
_cell.length_a   1.000
_cell.length_b   1.000
_cell.length_c   1.000
_cell.angle_alpha   90.00
_cell.angle_beta   90.00
_cell.angle_gamma   90.00
#
_symmetry.space_group_name_H-M   'P 1'
#
loop_
_entity.id
_entity.type
_entity.pdbx_description
1 polymer ?
#
loop_
_entity_poly.entity_id
_entity_poly.type
_entity_poly.pdbx_seq_one_letter_code
_entity_poly.pdbx_strand_id
1 'polypeptide(L)'
;VGFTTLAEGRDAEEVRDLLSRYFDLARDVIARYGGVVEKFIGDAVMAVWGAPTAQEDDAERAVRAGLELIESIGGLLPGLSARAGVLTGEAAVTIGATNQGMVAGDIVNTASRLQSVAPPGTVLVGESTRRAAGGAIAFEEAGEQLLKGKTSPVPAFRALRVVAERGGRGRSEV
;
A
#
# COMPACT_ATOMS: atom_id res chain seq x y z
N VAL A 1 8.50 -8.48 4.24
CA VAL A 1 9.89 -8.79 3.88
C VAL A 1 10.55 -9.47 5.07
N GLY A 2 11.36 -10.48 4.77
CA GLY A 2 12.02 -11.23 5.83
C GLY A 2 11.16 -12.34 6.42
N PHE A 3 9.93 -12.47 5.94
CA PHE A 3 9.01 -13.45 6.51
C PHE A 3 9.49 -14.89 6.29
N THR A 4 9.98 -15.18 5.10
CA THR A 4 10.46 -16.53 4.81
C THR A 4 11.61 -16.92 5.73
N THR A 5 12.56 -16.00 5.92
CA THR A 5 13.69 -16.26 6.80
C THR A 5 13.24 -16.46 8.24
N LEU A 6 12.28 -15.66 8.69
CA LEU A 6 11.74 -15.82 10.03
C LEU A 6 11.00 -17.15 10.18
N ALA A 7 10.28 -17.56 9.14
CA ALA A 7 9.51 -18.78 9.19
C ALA A 7 10.38 -20.02 9.28
N GLU A 8 11.59 -19.94 8.71
CA GLU A 8 12.47 -21.10 8.70
C GLU A 8 12.89 -21.57 10.09
N GLY A 9 12.96 -20.66 11.04
CA GLY A 9 13.38 -21.03 12.38
C GLY A 9 12.25 -21.25 13.36
N ARG A 10 10.99 -21.29 12.88
CA ARG A 10 9.85 -21.37 13.77
C ARG A 10 8.94 -22.52 13.39
N ASP A 11 8.16 -23.02 14.34
CA ASP A 11 7.24 -24.09 14.01
C ASP A 11 6.02 -23.53 13.27
N ALA A 12 5.21 -24.42 12.71
CA ALA A 12 4.11 -24.04 11.85
C ALA A 12 3.05 -23.22 12.57
N GLU A 13 2.84 -23.49 13.85
CA GLU A 13 1.85 -22.75 14.61
C GLU A 13 2.28 -21.33 14.85
N GLU A 14 3.55 -21.12 15.17
CA GLU A 14 4.08 -19.78 15.38
C GLU A 14 3.99 -18.96 14.11
N VAL A 15 4.30 -19.57 12.98
CA VAL A 15 4.23 -18.88 11.69
C VAL A 15 2.79 -18.49 11.38
N ARG A 16 1.85 -19.38 11.64
CA ARG A 16 0.44 -19.10 11.41
C ARG A 16 -0.05 -17.98 12.29
N ASP A 17 0.33 -17.97 13.56
CA ASP A 17 -0.07 -16.93 14.48
C ASP A 17 0.48 -15.57 14.06
N LEU A 18 1.73 -15.54 13.65
CA LEU A 18 2.34 -14.30 13.19
C LEU A 18 1.63 -13.77 11.95
N LEU A 19 1.34 -14.66 11.01
CA LEU A 19 0.66 -14.27 9.78
C LEU A 19 -0.74 -13.76 10.07
N SER A 20 -1.46 -14.39 10.99
CA SER A 20 -2.79 -13.95 11.39
C SER A 20 -2.74 -12.55 12.00
N ARG A 21 -1.76 -12.30 12.88
CA ARG A 21 -1.65 -10.98 13.49
C ARG A 21 -1.32 -9.92 12.46
N TYR A 22 -0.47 -10.27 11.49
CA TYR A 22 -0.15 -9.35 10.42
C TYR A 22 -1.40 -9.03 9.57
N PHE A 23 -2.16 -10.06 9.21
CA PHE A 23 -3.36 -9.84 8.39
C PHE A 23 -4.41 -9.03 9.15
N ASP A 24 -4.58 -9.28 10.44
CA ASP A 24 -5.53 -8.50 11.25
C ASP A 24 -5.08 -7.05 11.34
N LEU A 25 -3.80 -6.82 11.53
CA LEU A 25 -3.26 -5.48 11.60
C LEU A 25 -3.46 -4.75 10.28
N ALA A 26 -3.18 -5.43 9.17
CA ALA A 26 -3.34 -4.82 7.85
C ALA A 26 -4.80 -4.46 7.60
N ARG A 27 -5.71 -5.37 7.96
CA ARG A 27 -7.13 -5.13 7.77
C ARG A 27 -7.59 -3.91 8.56
N ASP A 28 -7.14 -3.82 9.81
CA ASP A 28 -7.53 -2.71 10.68
C ASP A 28 -7.02 -1.37 10.16
N VAL A 29 -5.76 -1.31 9.77
CA VAL A 29 -5.16 -0.07 9.28
C VAL A 29 -5.85 0.36 7.99
N ILE A 30 -6.00 -0.57 7.05
CA ILE A 30 -6.61 -0.27 5.76
C ILE A 30 -8.03 0.23 5.94
N ALA A 31 -8.82 -0.43 6.79
CA ALA A 31 -10.20 -0.04 7.04
C ALA A 31 -10.27 1.33 7.71
N ARG A 32 -9.33 1.62 8.61
CA ARG A 32 -9.32 2.89 9.33
C ARG A 32 -9.12 4.06 8.36
N TYR A 33 -8.39 3.84 7.28
CA TYR A 33 -8.18 4.87 6.28
C TYR A 33 -9.18 4.81 5.13
N GLY A 34 -10.20 3.97 5.26
CA GLY A 34 -11.29 3.93 4.27
C GLY A 34 -11.05 3.02 3.09
N GLY A 35 -10.03 2.18 3.15
CA GLY A 35 -9.76 1.21 2.10
C GLY A 35 -10.44 -0.12 2.36
N VAL A 36 -10.36 -0.99 1.39
CA VAL A 36 -10.91 -2.35 1.47
C VAL A 36 -9.81 -3.32 1.08
N VAL A 37 -9.63 -4.35 1.87
CA VAL A 37 -8.70 -5.41 1.49
C VAL A 37 -9.36 -6.23 0.38
N GLU A 38 -8.70 -6.25 -0.77
CA GLU A 38 -9.20 -7.00 -1.92
C GLU A 38 -8.89 -8.48 -1.76
N LYS A 39 -7.67 -8.80 -1.39
CA LYS A 39 -7.26 -10.18 -1.18
C LYS A 39 -5.90 -10.22 -0.50
N PHE A 40 -5.59 -11.41 0.04
CA PHE A 40 -4.28 -11.73 0.54
C PHE A 40 -3.63 -12.71 -0.43
N ILE A 41 -2.35 -12.51 -0.72
CA ILE A 41 -1.60 -13.37 -1.64
C ILE A 41 -0.31 -13.74 -0.92
N GLY A 42 -0.25 -14.97 -0.36
CA GLY A 42 0.87 -15.35 0.47
C GLY A 42 0.97 -14.43 1.68
N ASP A 43 2.08 -13.72 1.81
CA ASP A 43 2.25 -12.74 2.86
C ASP A 43 2.01 -11.32 2.36
N ALA A 44 1.40 -11.16 1.20
CA ALA A 44 1.11 -9.85 0.65
C ALA A 44 -0.37 -9.51 0.82
N VAL A 45 -0.66 -8.22 0.89
CA VAL A 45 -2.02 -7.70 0.99
C VAL A 45 -2.25 -6.78 -0.19
N MET A 46 -3.37 -6.98 -0.88
CA MET A 46 -3.81 -6.05 -1.90
C MET A 46 -5.02 -5.30 -1.37
N ALA A 47 -4.96 -3.98 -1.40
CA ALA A 47 -6.04 -3.14 -0.92
C ALA A 47 -6.41 -2.10 -1.96
N VAL A 48 -7.65 -1.62 -1.89
CA VAL A 48 -8.20 -0.71 -2.88
C VAL A 48 -8.93 0.42 -2.17
N TRP A 49 -8.74 1.63 -2.68
CA TRP A 49 -9.49 2.81 -2.27
C TRP A 49 -10.27 3.30 -3.49
N GLY A 50 -11.47 3.80 -3.26
CA GLY A 50 -12.23 4.38 -4.36
C GLY A 50 -13.18 3.44 -5.05
N ALA A 51 -13.38 2.25 -4.53
CA ALA A 51 -14.36 1.32 -5.08
C ALA A 51 -15.25 0.85 -3.95
N PRO A 52 -16.56 0.88 -4.13
CA PRO A 52 -17.27 1.26 -5.35
C PRO A 52 -17.40 2.76 -5.55
N THR A 53 -17.09 3.57 -4.54
CA THR A 53 -17.26 5.03 -4.62
C THR A 53 -15.92 5.71 -4.41
N ALA A 54 -15.54 6.58 -5.35
CA ALA A 54 -14.28 7.31 -5.26
C ALA A 54 -14.45 8.57 -4.41
N GLN A 55 -13.40 8.91 -3.66
CA GLN A 55 -13.33 10.12 -2.87
C GLN A 55 -12.11 10.91 -3.30
N GLU A 56 -12.15 12.21 -3.07
CA GLU A 56 -11.04 13.07 -3.48
C GLU A 56 -9.73 12.72 -2.79
N ASP A 57 -9.80 12.27 -1.55
CA ASP A 57 -8.59 11.99 -0.77
C ASP A 57 -8.22 10.52 -0.72
N ASP A 58 -8.72 9.72 -1.66
CA ASP A 58 -8.40 8.29 -1.68
C ASP A 58 -6.90 8.04 -1.77
N ALA A 59 -6.22 8.74 -2.67
CA ALA A 59 -4.78 8.52 -2.84
C ALA A 59 -4.01 8.90 -1.58
N GLU A 60 -4.36 10.01 -0.97
CA GLU A 60 -3.72 10.43 0.26
C GLU A 60 -3.92 9.39 1.36
N ARG A 61 -5.15 8.90 1.50
CA ARG A 61 -5.45 7.92 2.54
C ARG A 61 -4.76 6.59 2.29
N ALA A 62 -4.63 6.20 1.04
CA ALA A 62 -3.90 4.97 0.72
C ALA A 62 -2.43 5.08 1.11
N VAL A 63 -1.81 6.23 0.85
CA VAL A 63 -0.41 6.43 1.22
C VAL A 63 -0.26 6.48 2.74
N ARG A 64 -1.18 7.13 3.44
CA ARG A 64 -1.15 7.15 4.90
C ARG A 64 -1.25 5.75 5.47
N ALA A 65 -2.12 4.93 4.91
CA ALA A 65 -2.26 3.53 5.36
C ALA A 65 -0.96 2.77 5.15
N GLY A 66 -0.32 2.98 3.99
CA GLY A 66 0.95 2.32 3.71
C GLY A 66 2.03 2.70 4.69
N LEU A 67 2.15 3.99 4.99
CA LEU A 67 3.15 4.46 5.93
C LEU A 67 2.90 3.89 7.32
N GLU A 68 1.66 3.88 7.77
CA GLU A 68 1.34 3.34 9.08
C GLU A 68 1.57 1.84 9.14
N LEU A 69 1.22 1.12 8.08
CA LEU A 69 1.45 -0.32 8.04
C LEU A 69 2.92 -0.66 8.17
N ILE A 70 3.76 0.07 7.45
CA ILE A 70 5.19 -0.19 7.50
C ILE A 70 5.74 0.01 8.90
N GLU A 71 5.32 1.07 9.55
CA GLU A 71 5.76 1.34 10.91
C GLU A 71 5.26 0.27 11.88
N SER A 72 3.98 -0.09 11.77
CA SER A 72 3.37 -1.05 12.68
C SER A 72 3.94 -2.45 12.52
N ILE A 73 4.22 -2.84 11.28
CA ILE A 73 4.78 -4.16 11.04
C ILE A 73 6.22 -4.25 11.53
N GLY A 74 6.97 -3.14 11.41
CA GLY A 74 8.30 -3.10 11.97
C GLY A 74 8.33 -3.32 13.46
N GLY A 75 7.25 -2.96 14.15
CA GLY A 75 7.14 -3.18 15.58
C GLY A 75 6.55 -4.52 15.96
N LEU A 76 6.06 -5.30 15.00
CA LEU A 76 5.39 -6.55 15.30
C LEU A 76 6.38 -7.63 15.72
N LEU A 77 7.51 -7.68 15.07
CA LEU A 77 8.54 -8.67 15.38
C LEU A 77 9.87 -8.15 14.85
N PRO A 78 10.96 -8.22 15.63
CA PRO A 78 12.27 -7.81 15.15
C PRO A 78 12.66 -8.60 13.88
N GLY A 79 13.21 -7.92 12.91
CA GLY A 79 13.61 -8.54 11.65
C GLY A 79 12.52 -8.57 10.60
N LEU A 80 11.30 -8.24 10.97
CA LEU A 80 10.20 -8.20 10.02
C LEU A 80 10.05 -6.76 9.52
N SER A 81 9.89 -6.61 8.21
CA SER A 81 9.63 -5.30 7.63
C SER A 81 8.64 -5.44 6.50
N ALA A 82 8.09 -4.33 6.06
CA ALA A 82 7.13 -4.32 4.97
C ALA A 82 7.56 -3.31 3.93
N ARG A 83 7.00 -3.43 2.75
CA ARG A 83 7.17 -2.46 1.67
C ARG A 83 5.85 -2.39 0.92
N ALA A 84 5.61 -1.26 0.27
CA ALA A 84 4.33 -1.05 -0.38
C ALA A 84 4.52 -0.32 -1.70
N GLY A 85 3.62 -0.59 -2.64
CA GLY A 85 3.51 0.16 -3.88
C GLY A 85 2.09 0.68 -3.98
N VAL A 86 1.93 1.95 -4.29
CA VAL A 86 0.61 2.58 -4.39
C VAL A 86 0.50 3.28 -5.74
N LEU A 87 -0.51 2.89 -6.50
CA LEU A 87 -0.78 3.50 -7.80
C LEU A 87 -2.21 4.00 -7.84
N THR A 88 -2.43 5.01 -8.66
CA THR A 88 -3.75 5.59 -8.88
C THR A 88 -4.03 5.55 -10.37
N GLY A 89 -5.23 5.12 -10.74
CA GLY A 89 -5.61 5.03 -12.13
C GLY A 89 -6.91 4.28 -12.28
N GLU A 90 -7.22 3.90 -13.51
CA GLU A 90 -8.44 3.19 -13.79
C GLU A 90 -8.24 1.69 -13.63
N ALA A 91 -9.27 1.04 -13.11
CA ALA A 91 -9.27 -0.41 -12.96
C ALA A 91 -10.69 -0.90 -13.17
N ALA A 92 -10.81 -2.13 -13.63
CA ALA A 92 -12.12 -2.75 -13.79
C ALA A 92 -12.58 -3.28 -12.43
N VAL A 93 -13.82 -2.99 -12.08
CA VAL A 93 -14.39 -3.42 -10.80
C VAL A 93 -15.66 -4.20 -11.10
N THR A 94 -15.79 -5.39 -10.54
CA THR A 94 -17.00 -6.19 -10.67
C THR A 94 -17.86 -5.94 -9.45
N ILE A 95 -18.95 -5.20 -9.65
CA ILE A 95 -19.83 -4.83 -8.56
C ILE A 95 -20.84 -5.95 -8.32
N GLY A 96 -21.05 -6.26 -7.06
CA GLY A 96 -22.02 -7.29 -6.70
C GLY A 96 -21.44 -8.68 -6.57
N ALA A 97 -20.18 -8.86 -6.96
CA ALA A 97 -19.54 -10.14 -6.74
C ALA A 97 -19.24 -10.32 -5.27
N THR A 98 -19.22 -11.55 -4.83
CA THR A 98 -18.94 -11.85 -3.44
C THR A 98 -17.55 -12.38 -3.25
N ASN A 99 -16.83 -12.65 -4.33
CA ASN A 99 -15.50 -13.22 -4.27
C ASN A 99 -14.44 -12.15 -4.32
N GLN A 100 -13.26 -12.51 -3.85
CA GLN A 100 -12.10 -11.64 -3.98
C GLN A 100 -11.67 -11.57 -5.44
N GLY A 101 -10.82 -10.62 -5.73
CA GLY A 101 -10.31 -10.48 -7.08
C GLY A 101 -11.24 -9.73 -8.01
N MET A 102 -12.10 -8.91 -7.44
CA MET A 102 -13.06 -8.17 -8.23
C MET A 102 -12.46 -6.97 -8.93
N VAL A 103 -11.27 -6.54 -8.55
CA VAL A 103 -10.59 -5.41 -9.17
C VAL A 103 -9.48 -5.96 -10.05
N ALA A 104 -9.45 -5.55 -11.31
CA ALA A 104 -8.48 -6.06 -12.27
C ALA A 104 -8.05 -4.97 -13.23
N GLY A 105 -6.90 -5.16 -13.85
CA GLY A 105 -6.39 -4.24 -14.84
C GLY A 105 -4.87 -4.13 -14.74
N ASP A 106 -4.30 -3.43 -15.71
CA ASP A 106 -2.85 -3.24 -15.77
C ASP A 106 -2.32 -2.56 -14.52
N ILE A 107 -3.13 -1.67 -13.92
CA ILE A 107 -2.71 -0.94 -12.72
C ILE A 107 -2.44 -1.90 -11.56
N VAL A 108 -3.20 -2.98 -11.46
CA VAL A 108 -3.00 -3.96 -10.38
C VAL A 108 -1.64 -4.62 -10.51
N ASN A 109 -1.30 -5.04 -11.72
CA ASN A 109 -0.01 -5.67 -11.96
C ASN A 109 1.13 -4.69 -11.75
N THR A 110 0.95 -3.46 -12.21
CA THR A 110 1.99 -2.45 -12.06
C THR A 110 2.22 -2.12 -10.59
N ALA A 111 1.16 -2.05 -9.79
CA ALA A 111 1.31 -1.79 -8.36
C ALA A 111 2.10 -2.90 -7.68
N SER A 112 1.81 -4.16 -8.05
CA SER A 112 2.55 -5.29 -7.50
C SER A 112 4.02 -5.21 -7.86
N ARG A 113 4.33 -4.82 -9.11
CA ARG A 113 5.71 -4.71 -9.56
C ARG A 113 6.44 -3.56 -8.89
N LEU A 114 5.72 -2.44 -8.68
CA LEU A 114 6.30 -1.31 -7.98
C LEU A 114 6.64 -1.70 -6.54
N GLN A 115 5.75 -2.44 -5.89
CA GLN A 115 6.01 -2.92 -4.54
C GLN A 115 7.25 -3.82 -4.52
N SER A 116 7.44 -4.63 -5.56
CA SER A 116 8.57 -5.56 -5.60
C SER A 116 9.91 -4.86 -5.67
N VAL A 117 9.98 -3.65 -6.24
CA VAL A 117 11.24 -2.92 -6.32
C VAL A 117 11.40 -1.92 -5.17
N ALA A 118 10.42 -1.79 -4.30
CA ALA A 118 10.54 -0.90 -3.16
C ALA A 118 11.51 -1.47 -2.15
N PRO A 119 12.46 -0.68 -1.65
CA PRO A 119 13.32 -1.16 -0.58
C PRO A 119 12.49 -1.48 0.67
N PRO A 120 12.94 -2.43 1.49
CA PRO A 120 12.20 -2.73 2.72
C PRO A 120 12.02 -1.47 3.58
N GLY A 121 10.85 -1.32 4.13
CA GLY A 121 10.53 -0.17 4.97
C GLY A 121 10.12 1.06 4.19
N THR A 122 9.83 0.95 2.89
CA THR A 122 9.45 2.12 2.10
C THR A 122 8.12 1.92 1.41
N VAL A 123 7.48 3.06 1.12
CA VAL A 123 6.29 3.13 0.28
C VAL A 123 6.69 3.86 -0.99
N LEU A 124 6.59 3.18 -2.14
CA LEU A 124 6.79 3.81 -3.43
C LEU A 124 5.45 4.10 -4.07
N VAL A 125 5.32 5.24 -4.71
CA VAL A 125 4.07 5.62 -5.36
C VAL A 125 4.38 6.05 -6.79
N GLY A 126 3.36 5.99 -7.66
CA GLY A 126 3.47 6.52 -8.99
C GLY A 126 3.19 8.01 -9.02
N GLU A 127 3.38 8.62 -10.17
CA GLU A 127 3.23 10.06 -10.31
C GLU A 127 1.80 10.52 -10.06
N SER A 128 0.81 9.77 -10.54
CA SER A 128 -0.58 10.14 -10.33
C SER A 128 -0.94 10.13 -8.85
N THR A 129 -0.41 9.17 -8.10
CA THR A 129 -0.64 9.11 -6.66
C THR A 129 0.00 10.32 -5.97
N ARG A 130 1.23 10.64 -6.35
CA ARG A 130 1.92 11.78 -5.75
C ARG A 130 1.15 13.07 -5.97
N ARG A 131 0.68 13.27 -7.19
CA ARG A 131 -0.09 14.48 -7.48
C ARG A 131 -1.41 14.51 -6.75
N ALA A 132 -2.11 13.38 -6.69
CA ALA A 132 -3.41 13.32 -6.03
C ALA A 132 -3.29 13.49 -4.52
N ALA A 133 -2.20 13.03 -3.93
CA ALA A 133 -1.98 13.21 -2.49
C ALA A 133 -1.63 14.66 -2.16
N GLY A 134 -1.15 15.40 -3.14
CA GLY A 134 -0.91 16.83 -2.97
C GLY A 134 0.13 17.13 -1.91
N GLY A 135 -0.12 18.18 -1.13
CA GLY A 135 0.81 18.60 -0.10
C GLY A 135 0.65 17.87 1.22
N ALA A 136 -0.24 16.88 1.28
CA ALA A 136 -0.50 16.18 2.53
C ALA A 136 0.62 15.22 2.91
N ILE A 137 1.40 14.78 1.95
CA ILE A 137 2.47 13.81 2.14
C ILE A 137 3.76 14.42 1.60
N ALA A 138 4.86 14.25 2.32
CA ALA A 138 6.16 14.64 1.81
C ALA A 138 6.73 13.48 0.99
N PHE A 139 7.17 13.78 -0.22
CA PHE A 139 7.74 12.78 -1.12
C PHE A 139 9.14 13.18 -1.55
N GLU A 140 9.93 12.19 -1.96
CA GLU A 140 11.18 12.45 -2.66
C GLU A 140 11.20 11.59 -3.91
N GLU A 141 11.93 12.03 -4.92
CA GLU A 141 12.03 11.27 -6.16
C GLU A 141 12.79 9.98 -5.91
N ALA A 142 12.28 8.89 -6.45
CA ALA A 142 12.93 7.59 -6.36
C ALA A 142 13.43 7.14 -7.73
N GLY A 143 13.38 8.03 -8.72
CA GLY A 143 13.87 7.74 -10.06
C GLY A 143 12.87 6.95 -10.87
N GLU A 144 13.26 6.62 -12.08
CA GLU A 144 12.42 5.84 -12.96
C GLU A 144 12.72 4.37 -12.73
N GLN A 145 11.66 3.57 -12.67
CA GLN A 145 11.79 2.14 -12.42
C GLN A 145 11.38 1.37 -13.66
N LEU A 146 12.26 0.48 -14.09
CA LEU A 146 11.94 -0.39 -15.21
C LEU A 146 11.26 -1.63 -14.63
N LEU A 147 9.96 -1.66 -14.73
CA LEU A 147 9.17 -2.72 -14.11
C LEU A 147 8.91 -3.82 -15.13
N LYS A 148 8.90 -5.06 -14.64
CA LYS A 148 8.67 -6.22 -15.48
C LYS A 148 7.33 -6.06 -16.20
N GLY A 149 7.35 -6.28 -17.51
CA GLY A 149 6.11 -6.19 -18.31
C GLY A 149 5.82 -4.82 -18.84
N LYS A 150 6.57 -3.80 -18.43
CA LYS A 150 6.39 -2.45 -18.96
C LYS A 150 7.47 -2.16 -19.97
N THR A 151 7.11 -1.47 -21.04
CA THR A 151 8.08 -1.11 -22.08
C THR A 151 8.77 0.22 -21.78
N SER A 152 8.15 1.05 -20.96
CA SER A 152 8.72 2.34 -20.59
C SER A 152 8.96 2.39 -19.09
N PRO A 153 10.00 3.10 -18.65
CA PRO A 153 10.22 3.26 -17.21
C PRO A 153 9.05 3.99 -16.55
N VAL A 154 8.79 3.67 -15.31
CA VAL A 154 7.71 4.26 -14.53
C VAL A 154 8.33 5.18 -13.49
N PRO A 155 8.01 6.49 -13.52
CA PRO A 155 8.51 7.38 -12.48
C PRO A 155 7.95 6.99 -11.13
N ALA A 156 8.81 6.95 -10.14
CA ALA A 156 8.41 6.55 -8.80
C ALA A 156 8.86 7.58 -7.78
N PHE A 157 8.11 7.67 -6.70
CA PHE A 157 8.39 8.61 -5.62
C PHE A 157 8.28 7.85 -4.30
N ARG A 158 9.11 8.21 -3.36
CA ARG A 158 9.10 7.60 -2.05
C ARG A 158 8.32 8.49 -1.11
N ALA A 159 7.32 7.92 -0.44
CA ALA A 159 6.58 8.66 0.57
C ALA A 159 7.41 8.69 1.85
N LEU A 160 7.59 9.88 2.41
CA LEU A 160 8.44 10.05 3.58
C LEU A 160 7.64 10.16 4.86
N ARG A 161 6.65 11.03 4.88
CA ARG A 161 5.85 11.26 6.08
C ARG A 161 4.62 12.08 5.77
N VAL A 162 3.69 12.06 6.69
CA VAL A 162 2.47 12.83 6.59
C VAL A 162 2.74 14.24 7.09
N VAL A 163 2.33 15.22 6.29
CA VAL A 163 2.44 16.63 6.66
C VAL A 163 1.10 17.32 6.59
N ALA A 164 0.06 16.54 6.65
CA ALA A 164 -1.26 17.03 6.34
C ALA A 164 -1.95 17.81 7.40
N GLU A 165 -1.41 17.82 8.55
CA GLU A 165 -2.08 18.57 9.54
C GLU A 165 -2.30 19.92 9.06
N ARG A 166 -1.30 20.52 8.43
CA ARG A 166 -1.47 21.80 7.97
C ARG A 166 -2.45 21.81 6.91
N GLY A 167 -2.41 20.88 6.06
CA GLY A 167 -3.41 20.85 5.03
C GLY A 167 -4.77 20.75 5.64
N GLY A 168 -4.87 19.88 6.60
CA GLY A 168 -6.14 19.72 7.23
C GLY A 168 -6.61 20.98 7.84
N ARG A 169 -5.72 21.69 8.52
CA ARG A 169 -6.18 22.84 9.12
C ARG A 169 -6.48 23.87 8.18
N GLY A 170 -5.79 23.86 7.10
CA GLY A 170 -6.07 24.83 6.09
C GLY A 170 -7.52 24.93 5.81
N ARG A 171 -8.14 23.82 5.69
CA ARG A 171 -9.50 23.94 5.34
C ARG A 171 -10.28 24.17 6.56
N SER A 172 -9.79 23.84 7.67
CA SER A 172 -10.63 24.00 8.79
C SER A 172 -10.88 25.44 9.08
N GLU A 173 -9.99 26.29 8.76
CA GLU A 173 -10.26 27.61 9.04
C GLU A 173 -10.98 28.28 7.99
N VAL A 174 -11.25 27.68 6.97
CA VAL A 174 -12.01 28.33 5.92
C VAL A 174 -13.50 28.39 6.21
#